data_5c8a94c5269436d60f17e8f815898959
#
_entry.id   5c8a94c5269436d60f17e8f815898959
#
_cell.length_a   1.000
_cell.length_b   1.000
_cell.length_c   1.000
_cell.angle_alpha   90.00
_cell.angle_beta   90.00
_cell.angle_gamma   90.00
#
_symmetry.space_group_name_H-M   'P 1'
#
loop_
_entity.id
_entity.type
_entity.pdbx_description
1 polymer ?
#
loop_
_entity_poly.entity_id
_entity_poly.type
_entity_poly.pdbx_seq_one_letter_code
_entity_poly.pdbx_strand_id
1 'polypeptide(L)'
;KFVAVDSAATLLNKIILEGSSTKADIILGLDMSLFDVANRSNLFAKHKVGNINKQIRLPIKWDSDKFIPYNYGYFAFVYNNKNLKKPPLSMNELINSTKARIVIQDPRTSTPGLGLLTWMKAIYGDNAGNEWKKLNKKIISVTKGWTDAYYNFFMSGEADIVLSYTTSPAAHIMFENNFDISASIFDEGNYISIEFAGILKTSKNKKIANDFLKFMLSDDFQSVIPSTNIMYPVTNINNLPDAFKNLEI
;
A
#
# COMPACT_ATOMS: atom_id res chain seq x y z
N LYS A 1 -15.50 3.23 18.65
CA LYS A 1 -16.24 2.70 17.49
C LYS A 1 -15.35 2.74 16.27
N PHE A 2 -15.25 1.64 15.54
CA PHE A 2 -14.56 1.57 14.24
C PHE A 2 -15.58 1.75 13.11
N VAL A 3 -15.18 2.50 12.06
CA VAL A 3 -15.98 2.71 10.85
C VAL A 3 -15.06 2.46 9.65
N ALA A 4 -15.29 1.37 8.94
CA ALA A 4 -14.55 1.03 7.74
C ALA A 4 -15.07 1.81 6.52
N VAL A 5 -14.17 2.09 5.59
CA VAL A 5 -14.46 2.62 4.25
C VAL A 5 -13.63 1.88 3.21
N ASP A 6 -14.03 1.96 1.94
CA ASP A 6 -13.50 1.11 0.87
C ASP A 6 -12.03 1.38 0.50
N SER A 7 -11.53 2.61 0.69
CA SER A 7 -10.17 2.98 0.31
C SER A 7 -9.65 4.21 1.05
N ALA A 8 -8.33 4.39 1.05
CA ALA A 8 -7.66 5.56 1.61
C ALA A 8 -8.15 6.87 0.98
N ALA A 9 -8.35 6.90 -0.35
CA ALA A 9 -8.86 8.08 -1.05
C ALA A 9 -10.31 8.40 -0.62
N THR A 10 -11.17 7.39 -0.52
CA THR A 10 -12.55 7.55 -0.03
C THR A 10 -12.55 8.04 1.41
N LEU A 11 -11.66 7.52 2.25
CA LEU A 11 -11.50 7.93 3.65
C LEU A 11 -11.14 9.40 3.75
N LEU A 12 -10.11 9.85 3.04
CA LEU A 12 -9.65 11.23 3.08
C LEU A 12 -10.72 12.20 2.52
N ASN A 13 -11.34 11.86 1.40
CA ASN A 13 -12.40 12.67 0.81
C ASN A 13 -13.60 12.82 1.76
N LYS A 14 -14.00 11.73 2.42
CA LYS A 14 -15.07 11.77 3.44
C LYS A 14 -14.75 12.76 4.56
N ILE A 15 -13.52 12.70 5.11
CA ILE A 15 -13.13 13.59 6.20
C ILE A 15 -13.04 15.05 5.73
N ILE A 16 -12.56 15.30 4.51
CA ILE A 16 -12.52 16.64 3.91
C ILE A 16 -13.96 17.20 3.79
N LEU A 17 -14.90 16.39 3.30
CA LEU A 17 -16.32 16.80 3.16
C LEU A 17 -17.00 17.04 4.51
N GLU A 18 -16.74 16.19 5.51
CA GLU A 18 -17.29 16.36 6.86
C GLU A 18 -16.68 17.58 7.58
N GLY A 19 -15.44 17.90 7.30
CA GLY A 19 -14.73 19.05 7.87
C GLY A 19 -14.81 19.09 9.40
N SER A 20 -15.32 20.20 9.94
CA SER A 20 -15.47 20.37 11.40
C SER A 20 -16.61 19.56 12.01
N SER A 21 -17.50 18.99 11.22
CA SER A 21 -18.63 18.17 11.69
C SER A 21 -18.29 16.71 11.90
N THR A 22 -17.09 16.28 11.50
CA THR A 22 -16.66 14.90 11.68
C THR A 22 -16.64 14.49 13.15
N LYS A 23 -17.08 13.27 13.41
CA LYS A 23 -17.06 12.65 14.75
C LYS A 23 -15.90 11.70 14.94
N ALA A 24 -15.03 11.57 13.94
CA ALA A 24 -13.85 10.72 14.04
C ALA A 24 -12.77 11.36 14.93
N ASP A 25 -12.08 10.55 15.70
CA ASP A 25 -10.95 10.97 16.52
C ASP A 25 -9.63 10.72 15.80
N ILE A 26 -9.53 9.56 15.13
CA ILE A 26 -8.33 9.07 14.42
C ILE A 26 -8.73 8.63 13.02
N ILE A 27 -7.88 8.93 12.08
CA ILE A 27 -7.90 8.38 10.73
C ILE A 27 -6.76 7.40 10.60
N LEU A 28 -7.07 6.18 10.18
CA LEU A 28 -6.14 5.06 10.01
C LEU A 28 -6.28 4.50 8.60
N GLY A 29 -5.16 4.27 7.91
CA GLY A 29 -5.16 3.69 6.57
C GLY A 29 -5.08 4.73 5.44
N LEU A 30 -4.51 5.91 5.71
CA LEU A 30 -4.01 6.78 4.64
C LEU A 30 -2.65 6.28 4.18
N ASP A 31 -2.35 6.42 2.90
CA ASP A 31 -1.07 6.03 2.31
C ASP A 31 -0.25 7.22 1.79
N MET A 32 1.03 6.96 1.48
CA MET A 32 1.98 7.99 1.03
C MET A 32 1.49 8.79 -0.19
N SER A 33 0.70 8.21 -1.07
CA SER A 33 0.17 8.91 -2.26
C SER A 33 -0.77 10.07 -1.87
N LEU A 34 -1.37 10.00 -0.67
CA LEU A 34 -2.28 10.99 -0.14
C LEU A 34 -1.63 11.91 0.90
N PHE A 35 -0.34 11.72 1.22
CA PHE A 35 0.33 12.44 2.31
C PHE A 35 0.23 13.95 2.16
N ASP A 36 0.54 14.50 1.00
CA ASP A 36 0.51 15.94 0.75
C ASP A 36 -0.89 16.52 0.84
N VAL A 37 -1.89 15.81 0.33
CA VAL A 37 -3.29 16.24 0.39
C VAL A 37 -3.76 16.24 1.86
N ALA A 38 -3.48 15.18 2.59
CA ALA A 38 -3.81 15.07 4.01
C ALA A 38 -3.11 16.18 4.83
N ASN A 39 -1.82 16.39 4.58
CA ASN A 39 -1.04 17.40 5.31
C ASN A 39 -1.55 18.83 5.06
N ARG A 40 -1.91 19.17 3.81
CA ARG A 40 -2.44 20.48 3.41
C ARG A 40 -3.91 20.69 3.77
N SER A 41 -4.66 19.63 4.05
CA SER A 41 -6.09 19.73 4.42
C SER A 41 -6.33 20.51 5.70
N ASN A 42 -5.31 20.69 6.53
CA ASN A 42 -5.37 21.34 7.83
C ASN A 42 -6.32 20.67 8.85
N LEU A 43 -6.74 19.43 8.60
CA LEU A 43 -7.66 18.68 9.45
C LEU A 43 -6.96 17.97 10.61
N PHE A 44 -5.67 17.68 10.47
CA PHE A 44 -4.92 16.87 11.43
C PHE A 44 -4.18 17.69 12.46
N ALA A 45 -4.20 17.21 13.70
CA ALA A 45 -3.45 17.76 14.82
C ALA A 45 -2.03 17.17 14.85
N LYS A 46 -1.10 17.90 15.49
CA LYS A 46 0.20 17.33 15.84
C LYS A 46 0.02 16.22 16.88
N HIS A 47 0.72 15.11 16.68
CA HIS A 47 0.74 14.04 17.68
C HIS A 47 1.68 14.36 18.84
N LYS A 48 1.51 13.64 19.98
CA LYS A 48 2.34 13.76 21.18
C LYS A 48 3.05 12.44 21.50
N VAL A 49 3.33 11.63 20.49
CA VAL A 49 3.98 10.31 20.67
C VAL A 49 5.48 10.45 20.95
N GLY A 50 6.06 11.63 20.74
CA GLY A 50 7.49 11.88 20.91
C GLY A 50 8.28 11.66 19.62
N ASN A 51 9.60 11.46 19.75
CA ASN A 51 10.48 11.24 18.59
C ASN A 51 10.39 9.79 18.12
N ILE A 52 9.52 9.53 17.14
CA ILE A 52 9.28 8.20 16.59
C ILE A 52 10.44 7.68 15.74
N ASN A 53 11.29 8.56 15.19
CA ASN A 53 12.42 8.16 14.34
C ASN A 53 13.45 7.28 15.06
N LYS A 54 13.41 7.22 16.40
CA LYS A 54 14.23 6.27 17.18
C LYS A 54 13.66 4.85 17.19
N GLN A 55 12.37 4.70 16.92
CA GLN A 55 11.63 3.43 17.00
C GLN A 55 11.38 2.83 15.62
N ILE A 56 11.04 3.67 14.63
CA ILE A 56 10.70 3.22 13.28
C ILE A 56 11.94 2.81 12.47
N ARG A 57 11.75 1.86 11.57
CA ARG A 57 12.75 1.27 10.66
C ARG A 57 12.22 1.26 9.23
N LEU A 58 11.89 2.44 8.73
CA LEU A 58 11.49 2.62 7.34
C LEU A 58 12.71 2.72 6.43
N PRO A 59 12.64 2.25 5.18
CA PRO A 59 13.71 2.40 4.20
C PRO A 59 13.90 3.85 3.72
N ILE A 60 12.99 4.74 4.08
CA ILE A 60 13.05 6.17 3.80
C ILE A 60 12.89 6.99 5.09
N LYS A 61 13.40 8.22 5.08
CA LYS A 61 13.19 9.15 6.20
C LYS A 61 11.71 9.51 6.33
N TRP A 62 11.18 9.39 7.54
CA TRP A 62 9.84 9.86 7.88
C TRP A 62 9.92 11.19 8.63
N ASP A 63 9.30 12.21 8.07
CA ASP A 63 9.33 13.56 8.63
C ASP A 63 7.91 14.13 8.70
N SER A 64 7.22 13.80 9.80
CA SER A 64 5.89 14.33 10.07
C SER A 64 5.67 14.48 11.58
N ASP A 65 5.10 15.60 11.98
CA ASP A 65 4.63 15.85 13.35
C ASP A 65 3.12 15.58 13.52
N LYS A 66 2.44 15.17 12.44
CA LYS A 66 0.99 14.89 12.43
C LYS A 66 0.67 13.41 12.22
N PHE A 67 1.52 12.68 11.52
CA PHE A 67 1.23 11.33 11.07
C PHE A 67 2.21 10.32 11.62
N ILE A 68 1.71 9.16 12.04
CA ILE A 68 2.47 8.01 12.50
C ILE A 68 2.36 6.91 11.44
N PRO A 69 3.47 6.44 10.84
CA PRO A 69 3.46 5.29 9.95
C PRO A 69 3.26 4.03 10.79
N TYR A 70 2.60 3.01 10.24
CA TYR A 70 2.37 1.77 10.99
C TYR A 70 2.66 0.50 10.20
N ASN A 71 2.73 0.57 8.88
CA ASN A 71 3.21 -0.50 8.03
C ASN A 71 3.79 0.06 6.73
N TYR A 72 4.49 -0.78 5.98
CA TYR A 72 4.93 -0.46 4.63
C TYR A 72 5.06 -1.72 3.77
N GLY A 73 5.13 -1.53 2.47
CA GLY A 73 5.43 -2.52 1.46
C GLY A 73 5.81 -1.84 0.16
N TYR A 74 5.96 -2.63 -0.90
CA TYR A 74 6.27 -2.10 -2.22
C TYR A 74 5.24 -2.60 -3.22
N PHE A 75 4.78 -1.74 -4.12
CA PHE A 75 3.92 -2.19 -5.20
C PHE A 75 4.69 -3.12 -6.13
N ALA A 76 4.03 -4.17 -6.58
CA ALA A 76 4.60 -5.13 -7.50
C ALA A 76 3.53 -5.71 -8.43
N PHE A 77 3.97 -6.21 -9.54
CA PHE A 77 3.16 -7.06 -10.39
C PHE A 77 3.32 -8.51 -9.96
N VAL A 78 2.21 -9.10 -9.51
CA VAL A 78 2.16 -10.46 -8.96
C VAL A 78 1.69 -11.41 -10.05
N TYR A 79 2.28 -12.59 -10.10
CA TYR A 79 2.01 -13.62 -11.11
C TYR A 79 2.08 -15.02 -10.52
N ASN A 80 1.52 -16.00 -11.24
CA ASN A 80 1.69 -17.42 -10.91
C ASN A 80 2.89 -17.97 -11.70
N ASN A 81 3.93 -18.43 -10.99
CA ASN A 81 5.18 -18.91 -11.59
C ASN A 81 5.04 -20.23 -12.34
N LYS A 82 3.95 -20.97 -12.17
CA LYS A 82 3.63 -22.13 -13.01
C LYS A 82 3.16 -21.71 -14.41
N ASN A 83 2.42 -20.61 -14.48
CA ASN A 83 1.81 -20.13 -15.71
C ASN A 83 2.72 -19.16 -16.47
N LEU A 84 3.42 -18.27 -15.75
CA LEU A 84 4.31 -17.26 -16.32
C LEU A 84 5.75 -17.52 -15.93
N LYS A 85 6.49 -18.26 -16.79
CA LYS A 85 7.90 -18.67 -16.53
C LYS A 85 8.92 -17.54 -16.69
N LYS A 86 8.56 -16.48 -17.39
CA LYS A 86 9.42 -15.29 -17.62
C LYS A 86 8.61 -14.05 -17.26
N PRO A 87 8.56 -13.69 -16.00
CA PRO A 87 7.91 -12.45 -15.56
C PRO A 87 8.71 -11.24 -16.05
N PRO A 88 8.09 -10.08 -16.23
CA PRO A 88 8.83 -8.85 -16.52
C PRO A 88 9.69 -8.45 -15.31
N LEU A 89 10.93 -8.07 -15.56
CA LEU A 89 11.88 -7.60 -14.57
C LEU A 89 12.05 -6.08 -14.57
N SER A 90 11.28 -5.39 -15.39
CA SER A 90 11.25 -3.92 -15.43
C SER A 90 9.90 -3.43 -15.93
N MET A 91 9.59 -2.15 -15.65
CA MET A 91 8.39 -1.50 -16.21
C MET A 91 8.45 -1.47 -17.74
N ASN A 92 9.65 -1.29 -18.30
CA ASN A 92 9.82 -1.34 -19.75
C ASN A 92 9.50 -2.73 -20.34
N GLU A 93 9.92 -3.80 -19.71
CA GLU A 93 9.56 -5.16 -20.14
C GLU A 93 8.05 -5.43 -19.98
N LEU A 94 7.45 -5.00 -18.88
CA LEU A 94 6.02 -5.09 -18.68
C LEU A 94 5.25 -4.40 -19.81
N ILE A 95 5.69 -3.22 -20.22
CA ILE A 95 5.03 -2.41 -21.25
C ILE A 95 5.27 -2.99 -22.66
N ASN A 96 6.50 -3.39 -22.98
CA ASN A 96 6.89 -3.67 -24.36
C ASN A 96 7.02 -5.16 -24.70
N SER A 97 7.45 -6.00 -23.75
CA SER A 97 7.86 -7.37 -24.05
C SER A 97 6.84 -8.43 -23.64
N THR A 98 6.08 -8.24 -22.57
CA THR A 98 5.14 -9.25 -22.13
C THR A 98 3.91 -9.36 -23.04
N LYS A 99 3.46 -10.60 -23.24
CA LYS A 99 2.15 -10.91 -23.85
C LYS A 99 1.10 -11.19 -22.77
N ALA A 100 1.46 -11.09 -21.50
CA ALA A 100 0.58 -11.39 -20.39
C ALA A 100 -0.60 -10.43 -20.31
N ARG A 101 -1.72 -10.96 -19.90
CA ARG A 101 -2.96 -10.21 -19.62
C ARG A 101 -2.82 -9.56 -18.24
N ILE A 102 -2.92 -8.26 -18.18
CA ILE A 102 -2.68 -7.49 -16.97
C ILE A 102 -3.99 -6.94 -16.43
N VAL A 103 -4.24 -7.10 -15.12
CA VAL A 103 -5.32 -6.42 -14.42
C VAL A 103 -4.72 -5.43 -13.41
N ILE A 104 -5.28 -4.23 -13.38
CA ILE A 104 -4.91 -3.17 -12.45
C ILE A 104 -6.16 -2.60 -11.77
N GLN A 105 -5.95 -1.68 -10.84
CA GLN A 105 -7.03 -0.97 -10.15
C GLN A 105 -7.10 0.49 -10.60
N ASP A 106 -8.29 1.07 -10.46
CA ASP A 106 -8.55 2.48 -10.77
C ASP A 106 -7.80 3.39 -9.76
N PRO A 107 -6.94 4.31 -10.23
CA PRO A 107 -6.18 5.21 -9.35
C PRO A 107 -7.05 6.17 -8.55
N ARG A 108 -8.31 6.36 -8.93
CA ARG A 108 -9.26 7.23 -8.22
C ARG A 108 -9.86 6.56 -6.98
N THR A 109 -9.83 5.22 -6.91
CA THR A 109 -10.55 4.45 -5.89
C THR A 109 -9.69 3.43 -5.18
N SER A 110 -8.44 3.23 -5.60
CA SER A 110 -7.55 2.19 -5.06
C SER A 110 -6.13 2.71 -4.84
N THR A 111 -5.55 2.39 -3.68
CA THR A 111 -4.15 2.69 -3.34
C THR A 111 -3.15 2.10 -4.34
N PRO A 112 -3.19 0.80 -4.71
CA PRO A 112 -2.26 0.29 -5.73
C PRO A 112 -2.43 0.97 -7.09
N GLY A 113 -3.65 1.28 -7.51
CA GLY A 113 -3.89 2.00 -8.76
C GLY A 113 -3.24 3.39 -8.76
N LEU A 114 -3.41 4.16 -7.68
CA LEU A 114 -2.75 5.46 -7.51
C LEU A 114 -1.22 5.30 -7.39
N GLY A 115 -0.79 4.25 -6.68
CA GLY A 115 0.62 3.89 -6.57
C GLY A 115 1.27 3.62 -7.93
N LEU A 116 0.62 2.88 -8.82
CA LEU A 116 1.11 2.65 -10.17
C LEU A 116 1.23 3.94 -10.97
N LEU A 117 0.27 4.87 -10.82
CA LEU A 117 0.33 6.16 -11.50
C LEU A 117 1.56 6.96 -11.07
N THR A 118 1.84 7.00 -9.76
CA THR A 118 3.02 7.68 -9.22
C THR A 118 4.32 6.96 -9.57
N TRP A 119 4.33 5.63 -9.56
CA TRP A 119 5.48 4.81 -9.97
C TRP A 119 5.86 5.05 -11.44
N MET A 120 4.88 5.02 -12.35
CA MET A 120 5.09 5.36 -13.76
C MET A 120 5.65 6.79 -13.95
N LYS A 121 5.13 7.76 -13.16
CA LYS A 121 5.65 9.13 -13.20
C LYS A 121 7.09 9.22 -12.67
N ALA A 122 7.43 8.46 -11.65
CA ALA A 122 8.78 8.40 -11.09
C ALA A 122 9.79 7.84 -12.10
N ILE A 123 9.42 6.78 -12.83
CA ILE A 123 10.32 6.15 -13.83
C ILE A 123 10.45 7.01 -15.11
N TYR A 124 9.33 7.48 -15.65
CA TYR A 124 9.29 8.05 -17.01
C TYR A 124 9.19 9.58 -17.05
N GLY A 125 9.03 10.24 -15.90
CA GLY A 125 8.92 11.69 -15.85
C GLY A 125 7.81 12.23 -16.76
N ASP A 126 8.15 13.15 -17.65
CA ASP A 126 7.17 13.77 -18.57
C ASP A 126 6.71 12.82 -19.69
N ASN A 127 7.45 11.74 -19.93
CA ASN A 127 7.07 10.73 -20.92
C ASN A 127 6.05 9.71 -20.37
N ALA A 128 5.71 9.74 -19.08
CA ALA A 128 4.81 8.77 -18.45
C ALA A 128 3.48 8.59 -19.20
N GLY A 129 2.90 9.66 -19.73
CA GLY A 129 1.65 9.60 -20.50
C GLY A 129 1.75 8.75 -21.77
N ASN A 130 2.89 8.75 -22.46
CA ASN A 130 3.11 7.91 -23.64
C ASN A 130 3.28 6.43 -23.25
N GLU A 131 3.98 6.17 -22.17
CA GLU A 131 4.18 4.80 -21.67
C GLU A 131 2.86 4.21 -21.14
N TRP A 132 2.00 5.02 -20.51
CA TRP A 132 0.63 4.62 -20.15
C TRP A 132 -0.20 4.18 -21.35
N LYS A 133 -0.12 4.92 -22.48
CA LYS A 133 -0.84 4.53 -23.70
C LYS A 133 -0.40 3.17 -24.23
N LYS A 134 0.87 2.80 -24.02
CA LYS A 134 1.39 1.47 -24.40
C LYS A 134 0.92 0.41 -23.43
N LEU A 135 1.08 0.64 -22.11
CA LEU A 135 0.65 -0.28 -21.06
C LEU A 135 -0.86 -0.58 -21.15
N ASN A 136 -1.67 0.44 -21.43
CA ASN A 136 -3.13 0.30 -21.53
C ASN A 136 -3.58 -0.74 -22.58
N LYS A 137 -2.76 -0.99 -23.62
CA LYS A 137 -3.07 -2.01 -24.64
C LYS A 137 -2.99 -3.46 -24.10
N LYS A 138 -2.38 -3.66 -22.93
CA LYS A 138 -2.17 -4.95 -22.28
C LYS A 138 -3.09 -5.15 -21.08
N ILE A 139 -3.71 -4.07 -20.61
CA ILE A 139 -4.64 -4.09 -19.49
C ILE A 139 -5.97 -4.63 -19.98
N ILE A 140 -6.38 -5.78 -19.45
CA ILE A 140 -7.66 -6.41 -19.78
C ILE A 140 -8.82 -5.87 -18.94
N SER A 141 -8.53 -5.36 -17.74
CA SER A 141 -9.53 -4.76 -16.86
C SER A 141 -8.90 -3.76 -15.90
N VAL A 142 -9.68 -2.75 -15.54
CA VAL A 142 -9.37 -1.77 -14.49
C VAL A 142 -10.49 -1.89 -13.45
N THR A 143 -10.20 -2.52 -12.31
CA THR A 143 -11.21 -2.77 -11.28
C THR A 143 -11.33 -1.58 -10.31
N LYS A 144 -12.46 -1.49 -9.61
CA LYS A 144 -12.66 -0.46 -8.58
C LYS A 144 -11.71 -0.61 -7.40
N GLY A 145 -11.37 -1.87 -7.01
CA GLY A 145 -10.56 -2.17 -5.84
C GLY A 145 -9.68 -3.38 -6.03
N TRP A 146 -8.76 -3.55 -5.06
CA TRP A 146 -7.75 -4.61 -5.08
C TRP A 146 -8.37 -6.02 -5.02
N THR A 147 -9.36 -6.24 -4.16
CA THR A 147 -9.97 -7.56 -3.95
C THR A 147 -10.54 -8.13 -5.26
N ASP A 148 -11.21 -7.30 -6.04
CA ASP A 148 -11.78 -7.70 -7.33
C ASP A 148 -10.68 -8.07 -8.33
N ALA A 149 -9.65 -7.23 -8.50
CA ALA A 149 -8.51 -7.52 -9.37
C ALA A 149 -7.80 -8.82 -8.98
N TYR A 150 -7.56 -9.00 -7.68
CA TYR A 150 -6.76 -10.11 -7.19
C TYR A 150 -7.51 -11.44 -7.26
N TYR A 151 -8.72 -11.50 -6.72
CA TYR A 151 -9.46 -12.77 -6.61
C TYR A 151 -10.29 -13.08 -7.84
N ASN A 152 -10.99 -12.10 -8.41
CA ASN A 152 -11.92 -12.38 -9.51
C ASN A 152 -11.23 -12.44 -10.88
N PHE A 153 -10.09 -11.76 -11.07
CA PHE A 153 -9.35 -11.80 -12.33
C PHE A 153 -8.07 -12.64 -12.27
N PHE A 154 -7.21 -12.40 -11.27
CA PHE A 154 -5.91 -13.07 -11.23
C PHE A 154 -6.02 -14.50 -10.68
N MET A 155 -6.62 -14.71 -9.52
CA MET A 155 -6.73 -16.04 -8.93
C MET A 155 -7.69 -16.96 -9.72
N SER A 156 -8.65 -16.41 -10.45
CA SER A 156 -9.49 -17.16 -11.38
C SER A 156 -8.77 -17.57 -12.67
N GLY A 157 -7.60 -16.97 -12.97
CA GLY A 157 -6.85 -17.22 -14.20
C GLY A 157 -7.30 -16.39 -15.40
N GLU A 158 -8.18 -15.40 -15.22
CA GLU A 158 -8.55 -14.48 -16.29
C GLU A 158 -7.42 -13.49 -16.61
N ALA A 159 -6.62 -13.08 -15.61
CA ALA A 159 -5.42 -12.31 -15.77
C ALA A 159 -4.18 -13.14 -15.43
N ASP A 160 -3.07 -12.89 -16.15
CA ASP A 160 -1.79 -13.55 -15.90
C ASP A 160 -0.97 -12.79 -14.85
N ILE A 161 -1.20 -11.48 -14.77
CA ILE A 161 -0.48 -10.55 -13.88
C ILE A 161 -1.49 -9.59 -13.24
N VAL A 162 -1.33 -9.35 -11.95
CA VAL A 162 -2.11 -8.38 -11.17
C VAL A 162 -1.21 -7.37 -10.48
N LEU A 163 -1.62 -6.11 -10.46
CA LEU A 163 -0.98 -5.10 -9.62
C LEU A 163 -1.31 -5.36 -8.14
N SER A 164 -0.30 -5.53 -7.32
CA SER A 164 -0.41 -5.80 -5.88
C SER A 164 0.84 -5.35 -5.14
N TYR A 165 1.40 -6.18 -4.26
CA TYR A 165 2.55 -5.86 -3.42
C TYR A 165 3.60 -6.97 -3.47
N THR A 166 4.87 -6.61 -3.22
CA THR A 166 5.96 -7.60 -3.07
C THR A 166 5.69 -8.60 -1.94
N THR A 167 4.85 -8.23 -0.99
CA THR A 167 4.46 -9.09 0.15
C THR A 167 3.30 -10.03 -0.14
N SER A 168 2.62 -9.90 -1.27
CA SER A 168 1.48 -10.78 -1.61
C SER A 168 1.80 -12.28 -1.59
N PRO A 169 2.99 -12.75 -2.04
CA PRO A 169 3.36 -14.16 -1.95
C PRO A 169 3.35 -14.70 -0.52
N ALA A 170 3.69 -13.88 0.48
CA ALA A 170 3.72 -14.31 1.87
C ALA A 170 2.34 -14.78 2.37
N ALA A 171 1.24 -14.13 1.92
CA ALA A 171 -0.11 -14.56 2.27
C ALA A 171 -0.39 -16.00 1.81
N HIS A 172 -0.04 -16.31 0.56
CA HIS A 172 -0.22 -17.64 -0.01
C HIS A 172 0.65 -18.70 0.68
N ILE A 173 1.88 -18.34 1.03
CA ILE A 173 2.77 -19.25 1.78
C ILE A 173 2.21 -19.52 3.17
N MET A 174 1.81 -18.47 3.92
CA MET A 174 1.38 -18.59 5.31
C MET A 174 0.04 -19.31 5.46
N PHE A 175 -0.93 -19.03 4.58
CA PHE A 175 -2.30 -19.49 4.78
C PHE A 175 -2.71 -20.65 3.89
N GLU A 176 -2.01 -20.86 2.76
CA GLU A 176 -2.37 -21.86 1.76
C GLU A 176 -1.26 -22.87 1.51
N ASN A 177 -0.07 -22.69 2.12
CA ASN A 177 1.16 -23.44 1.80
C ASN A 177 1.44 -23.46 0.29
N ASN A 178 1.14 -22.36 -0.38
CA ASN A 178 1.24 -22.19 -1.83
C ASN A 178 2.44 -21.32 -2.18
N PHE A 179 3.42 -21.88 -2.89
CA PHE A 179 4.65 -21.24 -3.33
C PHE A 179 4.63 -20.85 -4.82
N ASP A 180 3.49 -20.97 -5.47
CA ASP A 180 3.36 -20.71 -6.91
C ASP A 180 3.15 -19.23 -7.22
N ILE A 181 2.77 -18.43 -6.23
CA ILE A 181 2.55 -17.00 -6.39
C ILE A 181 3.83 -16.26 -6.10
N SER A 182 4.24 -15.40 -7.02
CA SER A 182 5.48 -14.61 -6.96
C SER A 182 5.23 -13.15 -7.33
N ALA A 183 6.13 -12.28 -6.94
CA ALA A 183 6.09 -10.86 -7.28
C ALA A 183 7.29 -10.51 -8.18
N SER A 184 7.07 -9.68 -9.20
CA SER A 184 8.14 -9.14 -10.02
C SER A 184 8.90 -8.07 -9.24
N ILE A 185 10.22 -8.26 -9.11
CA ILE A 185 11.13 -7.26 -8.58
C ILE A 185 11.77 -6.58 -9.78
N PHE A 186 11.54 -5.28 -9.90
CA PHE A 186 11.98 -4.51 -11.06
C PHE A 186 13.40 -3.96 -10.86
N ASP A 187 14.20 -3.99 -11.90
CA ASP A 187 15.59 -3.50 -11.91
C ASP A 187 15.70 -2.04 -11.46
N GLU A 188 14.70 -1.21 -11.82
CA GLU A 188 14.60 0.19 -11.41
C GLU A 188 14.03 0.39 -10.00
N GLY A 189 13.72 -0.69 -9.31
CA GLY A 189 13.09 -0.71 -7.99
C GLY A 189 11.56 -0.68 -8.00
N ASN A 190 10.98 -1.20 -6.94
CA ASN A 190 9.54 -1.21 -6.70
C ASN A 190 9.13 0.01 -5.85
N TYR A 191 8.05 0.67 -6.22
CA TYR A 191 7.63 1.91 -5.56
C TYR A 191 7.05 1.62 -4.16
N ILE A 192 7.57 2.32 -3.15
CA ILE A 192 7.17 2.10 -1.75
C ILE A 192 5.76 2.62 -1.47
N SER A 193 5.03 1.87 -0.66
CA SER A 193 3.77 2.28 -0.03
C SER A 193 3.94 2.25 1.48
N ILE A 194 3.64 3.35 2.15
CA ILE A 194 3.65 3.46 3.61
C ILE A 194 2.27 3.90 4.05
N GLU A 195 1.62 3.13 4.91
CA GLU A 195 0.36 3.53 5.50
C GLU A 195 0.58 4.25 6.83
N PHE A 196 -0.24 5.26 7.08
CA PHE A 196 -0.12 6.08 8.26
C PHE A 196 -1.47 6.44 8.89
N ALA A 197 -1.40 6.87 10.14
CA ALA A 197 -2.53 7.34 10.93
C ALA A 197 -2.30 8.76 11.43
N GLY A 198 -3.41 9.49 11.68
CA GLY A 198 -3.36 10.82 12.24
C GLY A 198 -4.58 11.15 13.10
N ILE A 199 -4.41 12.08 14.05
CA ILE A 199 -5.47 12.55 14.94
C ILE A 199 -6.14 13.75 14.32
N LEU A 200 -7.47 13.78 14.30
CA LEU A 200 -8.20 14.96 13.82
C LEU A 200 -8.18 16.10 14.84
N LYS A 201 -8.10 17.34 14.34
CA LYS A 201 -8.13 18.55 15.21
C LYS A 201 -9.43 18.65 16.00
N THR A 202 -10.53 18.18 15.43
CA THR A 202 -11.88 18.16 16.02
C THR A 202 -12.06 17.15 17.13
N SER A 203 -11.13 16.17 17.25
CA SER A 203 -11.20 15.16 18.30
C SER A 203 -11.31 15.78 19.71
N LYS A 204 -12.29 15.30 20.47
CA LYS A 204 -12.45 15.63 21.91
C LYS A 204 -11.66 14.64 22.80
N ASN A 205 -11.16 13.55 22.23
CA ASN A 205 -10.50 12.43 22.91
C ASN A 205 -8.99 12.38 22.64
N LYS A 206 -8.34 13.55 22.49
CA LYS A 206 -6.94 13.67 22.05
C LYS A 206 -5.94 12.85 22.88
N LYS A 207 -6.18 12.72 24.19
CA LYS A 207 -5.30 11.89 25.05
C LYS A 207 -5.37 10.44 24.63
N ILE A 208 -6.56 9.85 24.58
CA ILE A 208 -6.76 8.45 24.17
C ILE A 208 -6.27 8.22 22.73
N ALA A 209 -6.51 9.19 21.83
CA ALA A 209 -6.03 9.13 20.45
C ALA A 209 -4.49 9.09 20.38
N ASN A 210 -3.78 9.87 21.18
CA ASN A 210 -2.32 9.80 21.26
C ASN A 210 -1.82 8.48 21.89
N ASP A 211 -2.51 7.98 22.91
CA ASP A 211 -2.19 6.69 23.53
C ASP A 211 -2.37 5.55 22.50
N PHE A 212 -3.41 5.62 21.66
CA PHE A 212 -3.60 4.67 20.57
C PHE A 212 -2.51 4.77 19.50
N LEU A 213 -2.13 5.97 19.04
CA LEU A 213 -1.01 6.12 18.10
C LEU A 213 0.31 5.60 18.67
N LYS A 214 0.53 5.77 19.98
CA LYS A 214 1.70 5.21 20.65
C LYS A 214 1.62 3.66 20.69
N PHE A 215 0.44 3.10 20.97
CA PHE A 215 0.20 1.66 20.93
C PHE A 215 0.49 1.08 19.54
N MET A 216 0.16 1.79 18.46
CA MET A 216 0.45 1.34 17.09
C MET A 216 1.95 1.12 16.81
N LEU A 217 2.85 1.68 17.61
CA LEU A 217 4.30 1.45 17.51
C LEU A 217 4.81 0.40 18.51
N SER A 218 3.94 -0.20 19.32
CA SER A 218 4.32 -1.27 20.26
C SER A 218 4.49 -2.61 19.54
N ASP A 219 5.23 -3.50 20.19
CA ASP A 219 5.43 -4.88 19.70
C ASP A 219 4.10 -5.63 19.54
N ASP A 220 3.14 -5.42 20.44
CA ASP A 220 1.82 -6.05 20.38
C ASP A 220 1.06 -5.68 19.09
N PHE A 221 1.11 -4.42 18.67
CA PHE A 221 0.47 -3.98 17.44
C PHE A 221 1.29 -4.38 16.21
N GLN A 222 2.59 -4.15 16.24
CA GLN A 222 3.46 -4.35 15.08
C GLN A 222 3.63 -5.84 14.73
N SER A 223 3.61 -6.73 15.73
CA SER A 223 3.74 -8.18 15.50
C SER A 223 2.57 -8.81 14.74
N VAL A 224 1.40 -8.18 14.74
CA VAL A 224 0.22 -8.70 14.00
C VAL A 224 0.15 -8.17 12.56
N ILE A 225 0.87 -7.12 12.21
CA ILE A 225 0.86 -6.51 10.87
C ILE A 225 1.16 -7.53 9.76
N PRO A 226 2.22 -8.36 9.85
CA PRO A 226 2.55 -9.31 8.79
C PRO A 226 1.44 -10.33 8.50
N SER A 227 0.70 -10.75 9.53
CA SER A 227 -0.34 -11.78 9.39
C SER A 227 -1.74 -11.22 9.13
N THR A 228 -2.01 -9.97 9.46
CA THR A 228 -3.35 -9.38 9.33
C THR A 228 -3.46 -8.39 8.17
N ASN A 229 -2.39 -7.69 7.83
CA ASN A 229 -2.35 -6.71 6.74
C ASN A 229 -1.40 -7.10 5.59
N ILE A 230 -0.61 -8.17 5.78
CA ILE A 230 0.36 -8.69 4.80
C ILE A 230 1.34 -7.58 4.34
N MET A 231 1.81 -6.80 5.30
CA MET A 231 2.76 -5.71 5.08
C MET A 231 3.93 -5.83 6.06
N TYR A 232 5.01 -5.11 5.81
CA TYR A 232 6.12 -5.03 6.76
C TYR A 232 5.76 -4.13 7.94
N PRO A 233 6.12 -4.52 9.18
CA PRO A 233 6.01 -3.65 10.34
C PRO A 233 7.02 -2.50 10.23
N VAL A 234 6.68 -1.34 10.82
CA VAL A 234 7.59 -0.18 10.83
C VAL A 234 8.58 -0.20 11.97
N THR A 235 8.46 -1.12 12.92
CA THR A 235 9.42 -1.32 14.02
C THR A 235 10.08 -2.69 13.91
N ASN A 236 11.18 -2.89 14.63
CA ASN A 236 11.74 -4.23 14.77
C ASN A 236 10.79 -5.10 15.59
N ILE A 237 10.43 -6.25 15.05
CA ILE A 237 9.67 -7.29 15.75
C ILE A 237 10.52 -8.57 15.84
N ASN A 238 10.36 -9.31 16.95
CA ASN A 238 11.15 -10.53 17.17
C ASN A 238 10.72 -11.71 16.29
N ASN A 239 9.44 -11.76 15.92
CA ASN A 239 8.80 -12.90 15.27
C ASN A 239 8.24 -12.53 13.88
N LEU A 240 9.07 -11.97 12.99
CA LEU A 240 8.66 -11.81 11.60
C LEU A 240 8.46 -13.20 10.98
N PRO A 241 7.29 -13.49 10.38
CA PRO A 241 7.02 -14.79 9.76
C PRO A 241 8.08 -15.16 8.71
N ASP A 242 8.46 -16.44 8.63
CA ASP A 242 9.49 -16.90 7.69
C ASP A 242 9.12 -16.61 6.23
N ALA A 243 7.84 -16.60 5.90
CA ALA A 243 7.36 -16.19 4.59
C ALA A 243 7.78 -14.78 4.18
N PHE A 244 7.96 -13.86 5.14
CA PHE A 244 8.45 -12.50 4.88
C PHE A 244 9.97 -12.41 4.79
N LYS A 245 10.71 -13.30 5.48
CA LYS A 245 12.17 -13.29 5.48
C LYS A 245 12.76 -13.69 4.12
N ASN A 246 12.01 -14.44 3.34
CA ASN A 246 12.43 -14.99 2.04
C ASN A 246 11.87 -14.21 0.84
N LEU A 247 11.18 -13.09 1.09
CA LEU A 247 10.71 -12.22 0.01
C LEU A 247 11.89 -11.42 -0.57
N GLU A 248 11.96 -11.36 -1.88
CA GLU A 248 12.81 -10.40 -2.57
C GLU A 248 12.22 -8.99 -2.44
N ILE A 249 13.09 -7.99 -2.28
CA ILE A 249 12.70 -6.57 -2.10
C ILE A 249 13.60 -5.70 -3.00
#